data_70f4e7586b95c92b54de882108211022
#
_entry.id   70f4e7586b95c92b54de882108211022
#
_cell.length_a   1.000
_cell.length_b   1.000
_cell.length_c   1.000
_cell.angle_alpha   90.00
_cell.angle_beta   90.00
_cell.angle_gamma   90.00
#
_symmetry.space_group_name_H-M   'P 1'
#
loop_
_entity.id
_entity.type
_entity.pdbx_description
1 polymer ?
#
loop_
_entity_poly.entity_id
_entity_poly.type
_entity_poly.pdbx_seq_one_letter_code
_entity_poly.pdbx_strand_id
1 'polypeptide(L)'
;TDLKTFFSDSEDTQVVFHKGDFFEKTDAELKNRIEWIIPNAQKNMMEPILVTIEPGGSTYPDNLHEGEEFGYVLTGSIEIHLGGQVHKAKKRESFYFTPAQKHYITSKNGAEILWVSTPPSF
;
A
#
# COMPACT_ATOMS: atom_id res chain seq x y z
N THR A 1 -9.65 5.90 32.61
CA THR A 1 -9.24 5.83 32.08
C THR A 1 -8.85 5.88 31.93
N ASP A 2 -9.25 5.71 32.39
CA ASP A 2 -8.68 5.59 31.94
C ASP A 2 -8.01 5.61 31.94
N LEU A 3 -8.14 5.47 32.35
CA LEU A 3 -7.43 5.38 31.91
C LEU A 3 -6.80 5.21 31.62
N LYS A 4 -6.81 5.01 31.78
CA LYS A 4 -6.18 4.73 31.13
C LYS A 4 -5.83 4.67 30.49
N THR A 5 -6.12 4.69 30.87
CA THR A 5 -5.66 4.63 30.04
C THR A 5 -5.08 4.93 29.79
N PHE A 6 -5.27 5.00 30.30
CA PHE A 6 -4.59 5.26 29.82
C PHE A 6 -3.82 5.62 29.68
N PHE A 7 -3.72 5.54 30.00
CA PHE A 7 -2.92 5.83 29.62
C PHE A 7 -2.23 5.76 29.32
N SER A 8 -2.25 5.90 29.85
CA SER A 8 -1.55 5.66 29.46
C SER A 8 -1.52 5.26 28.37
N ASP A 9 -1.81 5.13 27.98
CA ASP A 9 -1.74 4.54 26.78
C ASP A 9 -1.82 5.49 25.65
N SER A 10 -2.60 6.43 25.55
CA SER A 10 -2.64 7.44 24.50
C SER A 10 -1.35 8.26 24.47
N GLU A 11 -0.68 8.37 25.59
CA GLU A 11 0.59 9.07 25.63
C GLU A 11 1.67 8.34 24.85
N ASP A 12 1.53 7.04 24.73
CA ASP A 12 2.49 6.23 24.02
C ASP A 12 2.14 6.08 22.56
N THR A 13 1.01 6.67 22.13
CA THR A 13 0.57 6.55 20.75
C THR A 13 1.41 7.46 19.86
N GLN A 14 2.15 6.86 18.98
CA GLN A 14 2.93 7.61 18.01
C GLN A 14 2.01 8.07 16.89
N VAL A 15 2.06 9.35 16.55
CA VAL A 15 1.20 9.94 15.52
C VAL A 15 1.99 10.23 14.26
N VAL A 16 3.24 10.67 14.41
CA VAL A 16 4.10 11.02 13.27
C VAL A 16 5.20 9.98 13.16
N PHE A 17 5.41 9.49 11.95
CA PHE A 17 6.41 8.47 11.67
C PHE A 17 7.42 9.04 10.70
N HIS A 18 8.70 8.81 10.98
CA HIS A 18 9.80 9.32 10.17
C HIS A 18 10.34 8.19 9.30
N LYS A 19 11.12 8.57 8.31
CA LYS A 19 11.70 7.59 7.39
C LYS A 19 12.44 6.47 8.13
N GLY A 20 13.10 6.80 9.24
CA GLY A 20 13.81 5.81 10.05
C GLY A 20 12.90 4.81 10.74
N ASP A 21 11.60 5.10 10.84
CA ASP A 21 10.62 4.20 11.45
C ASP A 21 10.03 3.22 10.45
N PHE A 22 10.21 3.48 9.16
CA PHE A 22 9.56 2.69 8.11
C PHE A 22 10.19 1.30 8.00
N PHE A 23 9.37 0.31 7.70
CA PHE A 23 9.84 -1.00 7.36
C PHE A 23 9.86 -1.11 5.83
N GLU A 24 10.95 -1.66 5.30
CA GLU A 24 11.18 -1.65 3.86
C GLU A 24 11.50 -3.06 3.38
N LYS A 25 10.97 -3.43 2.22
CA LYS A 25 11.26 -4.71 1.60
C LYS A 25 11.40 -4.52 0.10
N THR A 26 12.50 -5.02 -0.46
CA THR A 26 12.77 -4.95 -1.89
C THR A 26 12.64 -6.34 -2.49
N ASP A 27 11.96 -6.43 -3.63
CA ASP A 27 11.85 -7.66 -4.40
C ASP A 27 12.57 -7.44 -5.73
N ALA A 28 13.75 -8.03 -5.86
CA ALA A 28 14.58 -7.82 -7.04
C ALA A 28 14.01 -8.49 -8.29
N GLU A 29 13.29 -9.59 -8.13
CA GLU A 29 12.68 -10.30 -9.25
C GLU A 29 11.52 -9.52 -9.83
N LEU A 30 10.64 -9.05 -8.97
CA LEU A 30 9.48 -8.28 -9.40
C LEU A 30 9.82 -6.82 -9.64
N LYS A 31 11.01 -6.38 -9.24
CA LYS A 31 11.49 -5.02 -9.44
C LYS A 31 10.60 -4.01 -8.72
N ASN A 32 10.35 -4.25 -7.44
CA ASN A 32 9.61 -3.32 -6.63
C ASN A 32 10.23 -3.15 -5.26
N ARG A 33 9.84 -2.08 -4.59
CA ARG A 33 10.19 -1.82 -3.21
C ARG A 33 8.95 -1.35 -2.49
N ILE A 34 8.68 -1.96 -1.34
CA ILE A 34 7.53 -1.59 -0.51
C ILE A 34 8.04 -0.99 0.78
N GLU A 35 7.48 0.14 1.16
CA GLU A 35 7.76 0.79 2.44
C GLU A 35 6.48 0.83 3.25
N TRP A 36 6.51 0.22 4.42
CA TRP A 36 5.40 0.31 5.37
C TRP A 36 5.61 1.60 6.15
N ILE A 37 4.89 2.65 5.73
CA ILE A 37 5.06 3.99 6.29
C ILE A 37 4.31 4.18 7.60
N ILE A 38 3.42 3.24 7.92
CA ILE A 38 2.83 3.11 9.25
C ILE A 38 3.21 1.70 9.71
N PRO A 39 4.33 1.53 10.40
CA PRO A 39 4.76 0.19 10.83
C PRO A 39 3.78 -0.40 11.84
N ASN A 40 3.67 -1.71 11.81
CA ASN A 40 2.77 -2.48 12.68
C ASN A 40 1.30 -2.14 12.46
N ALA A 41 0.94 -1.78 11.24
CA ALA A 41 -0.42 -1.39 10.91
C ALA A 41 -1.40 -2.55 10.96
N GLN A 42 -0.92 -3.78 11.17
CA GLN A 42 -1.81 -4.95 11.27
C GLN A 42 -2.84 -4.81 12.38
N LYS A 43 -2.57 -3.97 13.36
CA LYS A 43 -3.49 -3.71 14.47
C LYS A 43 -4.47 -2.59 14.15
N ASN A 44 -4.29 -1.92 13.05
CA ASN A 44 -5.11 -0.77 12.66
C ASN A 44 -6.20 -1.22 11.70
N MET A 45 -7.10 -0.31 11.38
CA MET A 45 -8.15 -0.59 10.41
C MET A 45 -7.66 -0.39 8.98
N MET A 46 -6.56 0.33 8.78
CA MET A 46 -5.99 0.54 7.46
C MET A 46 -4.49 0.33 7.48
N GLU A 47 -3.97 -0.06 6.35
CA GLU A 47 -2.53 -0.27 6.18
C GLU A 47 -2.06 0.48 4.96
N PRO A 48 -1.45 1.66 5.13
CA PRO A 48 -0.87 2.40 4.01
C PRO A 48 0.55 1.94 3.73
N ILE A 49 0.87 1.81 2.46
CA ILE A 49 2.23 1.52 2.02
C ILE A 49 2.61 2.45 0.88
N LEU A 50 3.90 2.63 0.72
CA LEU A 50 4.46 3.34 -0.40
C LEU A 50 5.17 2.31 -1.27
N VAL A 51 4.78 2.22 -2.54
CA VAL A 51 5.34 1.23 -3.45
C VAL A 51 6.08 1.93 -4.57
N THR A 52 7.33 1.54 -4.77
CA THR A 52 8.13 1.99 -5.91
C THR A 52 8.27 0.83 -6.86
N ILE A 53 7.80 0.99 -8.09
CA ILE A 53 7.90 -0.03 -9.13
C ILE A 53 8.89 0.47 -10.17
N GLU A 54 9.94 -0.31 -10.42
CA GLU A 54 10.92 0.03 -11.44
C GLU A 54 10.33 -0.24 -12.83
N PRO A 55 10.90 0.35 -13.88
CA PRO A 55 10.42 0.09 -15.24
C PRO A 55 10.35 -1.41 -15.53
N GLY A 56 9.17 -1.86 -15.95
CA GLY A 56 8.94 -3.28 -16.20
C GLY A 56 8.61 -4.09 -14.97
N GLY A 57 8.50 -3.44 -13.82
CA GLY A 57 8.25 -4.15 -12.57
C GLY A 57 6.77 -4.41 -12.29
N SER A 58 6.54 -5.12 -11.20
CA SER A 58 5.22 -5.57 -10.81
C SER A 58 5.15 -5.73 -9.31
N THR A 59 3.93 -5.63 -8.76
CA THR A 59 3.70 -6.08 -7.39
C THR A 59 3.36 -7.56 -7.42
N TYR A 60 3.45 -8.21 -6.26
CA TYR A 60 3.12 -9.61 -6.14
C TYR A 60 1.60 -9.79 -6.33
N PRO A 61 1.16 -10.76 -7.13
CA PRO A 61 -0.29 -10.97 -7.30
C PRO A 61 -0.95 -11.39 -6.01
N ASP A 62 -1.94 -10.63 -5.60
CA ASP A 62 -2.69 -10.91 -4.38
C ASP A 62 -3.98 -11.64 -4.71
N ASN A 63 -4.34 -12.57 -3.84
CA ASN A 63 -5.61 -13.25 -3.94
C ASN A 63 -6.73 -12.33 -3.50
N LEU A 64 -7.96 -12.71 -3.84
CA LEU A 64 -9.11 -11.94 -3.40
C LEU A 64 -9.25 -11.98 -1.88
N HIS A 65 -9.76 -10.89 -1.32
CA HIS A 65 -10.00 -10.77 0.11
C HIS A 65 -11.07 -9.73 0.35
N GLU A 66 -11.56 -9.67 1.58
CA GLU A 66 -12.57 -8.67 1.94
C GLU A 66 -11.93 -7.31 2.14
N GLY A 67 -12.74 -6.28 2.04
CA GLY A 67 -12.30 -4.93 2.34
C GLY A 67 -12.26 -4.03 1.13
N GLU A 68 -11.44 -3.02 1.22
CA GLU A 68 -11.30 -1.99 0.20
C GLU A 68 -9.85 -1.64 0.01
N GLU A 69 -9.51 -1.20 -1.21
CA GLU A 69 -8.16 -0.71 -1.48
C GLU A 69 -8.26 0.60 -2.24
N PHE A 70 -7.41 1.52 -1.85
CA PHE A 70 -7.31 2.85 -2.43
C PHE A 70 -5.85 3.11 -2.77
N GLY A 71 -5.60 3.81 -3.87
CA GLY A 71 -4.26 4.23 -4.17
C GLY A 71 -4.21 5.56 -4.90
N TYR A 72 -3.02 6.15 -4.90
CA TYR A 72 -2.77 7.42 -5.54
C TYR A 72 -1.40 7.35 -6.20
N VAL A 73 -1.34 7.71 -7.49
CA VAL A 73 -0.10 7.65 -8.26
C VAL A 73 0.68 8.94 -8.01
N LEU A 74 1.82 8.80 -7.33
CA LEU A 74 2.68 9.95 -7.02
C LEU A 74 3.53 10.34 -8.20
N THR A 75 4.11 9.35 -8.89
CA THR A 75 4.92 9.57 -10.08
C THR A 75 4.71 8.42 -11.05
N GLY A 76 4.93 8.68 -12.34
CA GLY A 76 4.90 7.64 -13.36
C GLY A 76 3.51 7.22 -13.76
N SER A 77 3.37 5.98 -14.16
CA SER A 77 2.10 5.42 -14.62
C SER A 77 2.05 3.94 -14.29
N ILE A 78 0.83 3.44 -14.10
CA ILE A 78 0.62 2.06 -13.69
C ILE A 78 -0.50 1.42 -14.48
N GLU A 79 -0.51 0.09 -14.44
CA GLU A 79 -1.60 -0.72 -14.94
C GLU A 79 -2.09 -1.57 -13.77
N ILE A 80 -3.37 -1.42 -13.45
CA ILE A 80 -3.98 -2.17 -12.35
C ILE A 80 -4.71 -3.35 -12.95
N HIS A 81 -4.29 -4.56 -12.56
CA HIS A 81 -4.86 -5.80 -13.06
C HIS A 81 -5.86 -6.32 -12.04
N LEU A 82 -7.13 -6.35 -12.43
CA LEU A 82 -8.22 -6.85 -11.59
C LEU A 82 -8.88 -8.01 -12.34
N GLY A 83 -8.55 -9.23 -11.94
CA GLY A 83 -9.01 -10.38 -12.68
C GLY A 83 -8.46 -10.32 -14.10
N GLY A 84 -9.36 -10.35 -15.08
CA GLY A 84 -8.95 -10.26 -16.46
C GLY A 84 -8.94 -8.86 -17.05
N GLN A 85 -9.21 -7.84 -16.22
CA GLN A 85 -9.29 -6.47 -16.71
C GLN A 85 -8.07 -5.68 -16.32
N VAL A 86 -7.70 -4.72 -17.16
CA VAL A 86 -6.55 -3.86 -16.93
C VAL A 86 -7.02 -2.40 -16.96
N HIS A 87 -6.69 -1.67 -15.91
CA HIS A 87 -7.04 -0.26 -15.79
C HIS A 87 -5.77 0.54 -15.68
N LYS A 88 -5.68 1.65 -16.41
CA LYS A 88 -4.48 2.48 -16.43
C LYS A 88 -4.68 3.72 -15.58
N ALA A 89 -3.63 4.10 -14.86
CA ALA A 89 -3.62 5.32 -14.09
C ALA A 89 -2.23 5.95 -14.19
N LYS A 90 -2.19 7.27 -14.19
CA LYS A 90 -0.95 8.01 -14.31
C LYS A 90 -0.84 9.01 -13.18
N LYS A 91 0.27 9.73 -13.15
CA LYS A 91 0.60 10.69 -12.10
C LYS A 91 -0.61 11.55 -11.73
N ARG A 92 -0.88 11.64 -10.44
CA ARG A 92 -1.94 12.43 -9.83
C ARG A 92 -3.34 11.85 -10.04
N GLU A 93 -3.42 10.63 -10.51
CA GLU A 93 -4.69 9.91 -10.58
C GLU A 93 -4.78 8.91 -9.45
N SER A 94 -5.99 8.61 -9.04
CA SER A 94 -6.25 7.69 -7.94
C SER A 94 -7.00 6.47 -8.43
N PHE A 95 -6.96 5.41 -7.63
CA PHE A 95 -7.72 4.22 -7.92
C PHE A 95 -8.38 3.71 -6.65
N TYR A 96 -9.47 2.98 -6.84
CA TYR A 96 -10.21 2.37 -5.75
C TYR A 96 -10.87 1.10 -6.27
N PHE A 97 -10.82 0.04 -5.48
CA PHE A 97 -11.55 -1.17 -5.83
C PHE A 97 -11.80 -2.00 -4.58
N THR A 98 -12.81 -2.89 -4.68
CA THR A 98 -12.99 -3.94 -3.69
C THR A 98 -12.22 -5.15 -4.20
N PRO A 99 -11.32 -5.73 -3.39
CA PRO A 99 -10.43 -6.80 -3.88
C PRO A 99 -11.17 -8.14 -3.99
N ALA A 100 -12.19 -8.18 -4.83
CA ALA A 100 -13.02 -9.37 -5.05
C ALA A 100 -12.39 -10.31 -6.07
N GLN A 101 -11.28 -9.94 -6.66
CA GLN A 101 -10.59 -10.73 -7.67
C GLN A 101 -9.10 -10.68 -7.42
N LYS A 102 -8.36 -11.59 -8.03
CA LYS A 102 -6.91 -11.57 -7.98
C LYS A 102 -6.42 -10.26 -8.60
N HIS A 103 -5.46 -9.61 -7.95
CA HIS A 103 -5.06 -8.28 -8.37
C HIS A 103 -3.58 -8.03 -8.17
N TYR A 104 -3.03 -7.19 -9.02
CA TYR A 104 -1.64 -6.73 -8.92
C TYR A 104 -1.47 -5.50 -9.80
N ILE A 105 -0.34 -4.81 -9.62
CA ILE A 105 -0.05 -3.57 -10.33
C ILE A 105 1.28 -3.72 -11.05
N THR A 106 1.32 -3.26 -12.30
CA THR A 106 2.54 -3.25 -13.10
C THR A 106 2.84 -1.82 -13.55
N SER A 107 4.08 -1.57 -13.96
CA SER A 107 4.44 -0.28 -14.54
C SER A 107 5.48 -0.51 -15.62
N LYS A 108 5.23 0.01 -16.82
CA LYS A 108 6.18 -0.13 -17.93
C LYS A 108 7.36 0.81 -17.76
N ASN A 109 7.10 2.01 -17.29
CA ASN A 109 8.13 3.06 -17.23
C ASN A 109 8.54 3.42 -15.81
N GLY A 110 8.00 2.73 -14.82
CA GLY A 110 8.28 3.02 -13.43
C GLY A 110 7.21 3.90 -12.82
N ALA A 111 7.01 3.75 -11.52
CA ALA A 111 6.00 4.52 -10.80
C ALA A 111 6.25 4.46 -9.30
N GLU A 112 5.69 5.45 -8.62
CA GLU A 112 5.65 5.47 -7.18
C GLU A 112 4.20 5.72 -6.79
N ILE A 113 3.66 4.86 -5.92
CA ILE A 113 2.25 4.95 -5.53
C ILE A 113 2.10 4.86 -4.02
N LEU A 114 1.10 5.57 -3.52
CA LEU A 114 0.60 5.38 -2.17
C LEU A 114 -0.58 4.42 -2.27
N TRP A 115 -0.55 3.35 -1.49
CA TRP A 115 -1.56 2.29 -1.58
C TRP A 115 -2.04 1.94 -0.18
N VAL A 116 -3.35 1.94 0.00
CA VAL A 116 -3.97 1.70 1.30
C VAL A 116 -4.94 0.54 1.21
N SER A 117 -4.80 -0.40 2.13
CA SER A 117 -5.71 -1.54 2.26
C SER A 117 -6.47 -1.45 3.57
N THR A 118 -7.77 -1.71 3.55
CA THR A 118 -8.59 -1.84 4.74
C THR A 118 -9.44 -3.09 4.62
N PRO A 119 -9.30 -4.08 5.53
CA PRO A 119 -8.32 -4.15 6.61
C PRO A 119 -6.92 -4.40 6.06
N PRO A 120 -5.91 -4.36 6.92
CA PRO A 120 -4.53 -4.63 6.49
C PRO A 120 -4.40 -5.96 5.75
N SER A 121 -3.69 -5.95 4.63
CA SER A 121 -3.54 -7.14 3.80
C SER A 121 -2.20 -7.20 3.07
N PHE A 122 -1.35 -6.23 3.30
CA PHE A 122 -0.04 -6.20 2.60
C PHE A 122 1.06 -6.99 3.30
#